data_49d7ad818d0ad3a84dc04267a3a30ca4
#
_entry.id   49d7ad818d0ad3a84dc04267a3a30ca4
#
_cell.length_a   1.000
_cell.length_b   1.000
_cell.length_c   1.000
_cell.angle_alpha   90.00
_cell.angle_beta   90.00
_cell.angle_gamma   90.00
#
_symmetry.space_group_name_H-M   'P 1'
#
loop_
_entity.id
_entity.type
_entity.pdbx_description
1 polymer ?
#
loop_
_entity_poly.entity_id
_entity_poly.type
_entity_poly.pdbx_seq_one_letter_code
_entity_poly.pdbx_strand_id
1 'polypeptide(L)'
;DNYKNIFDNQQIEFLSKGSSDFLREDMEQASSFNSNSNVIGSRVSDIFSSYPYYESHAKGIVAGISDNELLFIDENLDIQTINWSSRYNWARKQIDINTRDRLPNGFNDFLNFGDFIYLIKAGDLLFLDQLPIAESALISANPNTGAIRAYVGGSNFNKSNFDRVRLSYPQSGSSFKPFIYASALSNEYNLSSLINDAPIAFKDDNLESVWRPQNYTGKFYGLTPLRSALIRSINIVSIKLLREVGIQTSSDTIENFGFERERLPKDLSLALGSGNFSPAEMVRAFGVIASEGYITDPYYIDKIEDRFGNIIFSSQQTSKENKDLIAFPWLNTLEMDIKKPYYLVKPINRSEKVIDERVAYLIKDTLKDFMQNGTAG
;
A
#
# COMPACT_ATOMS: atom_id res chain seq x y z
N ASP A 1 -8.07 -21.42 -12.62
CA ASP A 1 -7.82 -22.85 -12.93
C ASP A 1 -9.13 -23.59 -12.97
N ASN A 2 -9.26 -24.55 -13.89
CA ASN A 2 -10.48 -25.31 -14.12
C ASN A 2 -10.27 -26.77 -13.71
N TYR A 3 -11.02 -27.23 -12.71
CA TYR A 3 -10.90 -28.55 -12.10
C TYR A 3 -11.95 -29.55 -12.61
N LYS A 4 -12.37 -29.45 -13.87
CA LYS A 4 -13.34 -30.36 -14.48
C LYS A 4 -13.02 -31.85 -14.31
N ASN A 5 -11.75 -32.19 -14.17
CA ASN A 5 -11.29 -33.58 -13.98
C ASN A 5 -11.59 -34.15 -12.59
N ILE A 6 -12.07 -33.33 -11.65
CA ILE A 6 -12.48 -33.78 -10.31
C ILE A 6 -13.74 -34.64 -10.40
N PHE A 7 -14.61 -34.29 -11.35
CA PHE A 7 -15.90 -34.90 -11.55
C PHE A 7 -15.86 -35.89 -12.75
N ASP A 8 -16.52 -37.01 -12.65
CA ASP A 8 -16.75 -37.88 -13.80
C ASP A 8 -17.80 -37.28 -14.76
N ASN A 9 -17.92 -37.86 -15.96
CA ASN A 9 -18.82 -37.36 -16.99
C ASN A 9 -20.29 -37.34 -16.56
N GLN A 10 -20.74 -38.27 -15.69
CA GLN A 10 -22.12 -38.29 -15.19
C GLN A 10 -22.33 -37.21 -14.16
N GLN A 11 -21.34 -37.01 -13.30
CA GLN A 11 -21.37 -35.92 -12.30
C GLN A 11 -21.30 -34.54 -12.96
N ILE A 12 -20.50 -34.38 -14.03
CA ILE A 12 -20.45 -33.14 -14.84
C ILE A 12 -21.81 -32.92 -15.51
N GLU A 13 -22.43 -33.96 -16.08
CA GLU A 13 -23.75 -33.84 -16.71
C GLU A 13 -24.81 -33.50 -15.68
N PHE A 14 -24.79 -34.11 -14.49
CA PHE A 14 -25.69 -33.80 -13.38
C PHE A 14 -25.52 -32.34 -12.91
N LEU A 15 -24.30 -31.90 -12.66
CA LEU A 15 -24.02 -30.54 -12.19
C LEU A 15 -24.24 -29.46 -13.28
N SER A 16 -24.04 -29.80 -14.55
CA SER A 16 -24.26 -28.87 -15.68
C SER A 16 -25.75 -28.66 -16.02
N LYS A 17 -26.62 -29.58 -15.66
CA LYS A 17 -28.09 -29.43 -15.79
C LYS A 17 -28.69 -28.52 -14.75
N GLY A 18 -27.91 -28.06 -13.77
CA GLY A 18 -28.33 -27.19 -12.67
C GLY A 18 -28.58 -25.75 -13.08
N SER A 19 -29.64 -25.54 -13.82
CA SER A 19 -30.32 -24.26 -13.88
C SER A 19 -31.77 -24.53 -13.54
N SER A 20 -32.46 -23.70 -12.85
CA SER A 20 -33.91 -23.58 -12.61
C SER A 20 -34.73 -24.80 -12.13
N ASP A 21 -34.30 -26.03 -12.36
CA ASP A 21 -35.05 -27.27 -12.03
C ASP A 21 -34.39 -28.10 -10.93
N PHE A 22 -33.43 -27.59 -10.19
CA PHE A 22 -32.88 -28.19 -8.98
C PHE A 22 -33.92 -28.06 -7.85
N LEU A 23 -34.96 -28.87 -7.94
CA LEU A 23 -35.87 -29.07 -6.85
C LEU A 23 -35.19 -29.87 -5.74
N ARG A 24 -35.56 -29.60 -4.51
CA ARG A 24 -35.07 -30.22 -3.27
C ARG A 24 -35.09 -31.78 -3.33
N GLU A 25 -35.88 -32.35 -4.19
CA GLU A 25 -36.03 -33.79 -4.44
C GLU A 25 -34.85 -34.41 -5.14
N ASP A 26 -34.13 -33.65 -6.01
CA ASP A 26 -32.90 -34.15 -6.69
C ASP A 26 -31.69 -34.15 -5.75
N MET A 27 -31.69 -33.33 -4.70
CA MET A 27 -30.66 -33.34 -3.67
C MET A 27 -30.74 -34.57 -2.75
N GLU A 28 -31.93 -35.12 -2.51
CA GLU A 28 -32.10 -36.38 -1.76
C GLU A 28 -31.62 -37.59 -2.58
N GLN A 29 -31.68 -37.53 -3.91
CA GLN A 29 -31.08 -38.53 -4.78
C GLN A 29 -29.55 -38.39 -4.87
N ALA A 30 -28.99 -37.20 -4.75
CA ALA A 30 -27.55 -36.97 -4.66
C ALA A 30 -26.94 -37.60 -3.39
N SER A 31 -27.69 -37.76 -2.31
CA SER A 31 -27.28 -38.50 -1.10
C SER A 31 -27.05 -39.98 -1.33
N SER A 32 -27.56 -40.55 -2.43
CA SER A 32 -27.32 -41.95 -2.84
C SER A 32 -25.98 -42.18 -3.57
N PHE A 33 -25.22 -41.14 -3.85
CA PHE A 33 -23.83 -41.20 -4.38
C PHE A 33 -22.77 -41.64 -3.34
N ASN A 34 -23.18 -42.37 -2.31
CA ASN A 34 -22.40 -42.69 -1.11
C ASN A 34 -21.16 -43.56 -1.32
N SER A 35 -20.92 -44.14 -2.51
CA SER A 35 -19.69 -44.93 -2.76
C SER A 35 -18.53 -44.14 -3.40
N ASN A 36 -18.80 -43.01 -4.08
CA ASN A 36 -17.80 -42.14 -4.68
C ASN A 36 -17.52 -40.83 -3.89
N SER A 37 -18.32 -40.53 -2.86
CA SER A 37 -18.20 -39.30 -2.08
C SER A 37 -16.85 -39.15 -1.39
N ASN A 38 -16.24 -40.25 -0.94
CA ASN A 38 -14.92 -40.20 -0.29
C ASN A 38 -13.80 -39.84 -1.26
N VAL A 39 -13.87 -40.23 -2.52
CA VAL A 39 -12.84 -39.94 -3.54
C VAL A 39 -12.99 -38.46 -4.00
N ILE A 40 -14.19 -37.98 -4.18
CA ILE A 40 -14.44 -36.59 -4.53
C ILE A 40 -14.05 -35.70 -3.37
N GLY A 41 -14.46 -36.05 -2.16
CA GLY A 41 -14.13 -35.32 -0.94
C GLY A 41 -12.61 -35.19 -0.72
N SER A 42 -11.84 -36.26 -0.94
CA SER A 42 -10.37 -36.20 -0.81
C SER A 42 -9.74 -35.26 -1.87
N ARG A 43 -10.18 -35.33 -3.12
CA ARG A 43 -9.68 -34.46 -4.20
C ARG A 43 -10.02 -32.99 -3.98
N VAL A 44 -11.23 -32.70 -3.55
CA VAL A 44 -11.66 -31.33 -3.22
C VAL A 44 -10.85 -30.78 -2.03
N SER A 45 -10.64 -31.60 -1.00
CA SER A 45 -9.81 -31.25 0.16
C SER A 45 -8.34 -30.98 -0.23
N ASP A 46 -7.77 -31.78 -1.14
CA ASP A 46 -6.41 -31.56 -1.66
C ASP A 46 -6.30 -30.22 -2.39
N ILE A 47 -7.33 -29.86 -3.17
CA ILE A 47 -7.38 -28.58 -3.86
C ILE A 47 -7.44 -27.44 -2.84
N PHE A 48 -8.37 -27.50 -1.88
CA PHE A 48 -8.46 -26.46 -0.85
C PHE A 48 -7.16 -26.29 -0.07
N SER A 49 -6.43 -27.38 0.17
CA SER A 49 -5.12 -27.36 0.84
C SER A 49 -4.02 -26.73 0.00
N SER A 50 -4.12 -26.78 -1.33
CA SER A 50 -3.14 -26.21 -2.25
C SER A 50 -3.22 -24.68 -2.37
N TYR A 51 -4.34 -24.07 -1.96
CA TYR A 51 -4.52 -22.63 -1.97
C TYR A 51 -4.31 -22.02 -0.59
N PRO A 52 -3.72 -20.82 -0.49
CA PRO A 52 -3.48 -20.14 0.77
C PRO A 52 -4.76 -19.96 1.60
N TYR A 53 -4.63 -20.08 2.92
CA TYR A 53 -5.69 -19.76 3.85
C TYR A 53 -5.69 -18.25 4.15
N TYR A 54 -6.86 -17.66 4.13
CA TYR A 54 -7.10 -16.26 4.54
C TYR A 54 -8.22 -16.25 5.58
N GLU A 55 -7.97 -15.68 6.75
CA GLU A 55 -8.93 -15.66 7.85
C GLU A 55 -10.27 -15.01 7.50
N SER A 56 -10.25 -14.04 6.57
CA SER A 56 -11.43 -13.31 6.10
C SER A 56 -12.19 -13.99 4.96
N HIS A 57 -11.62 -15.06 4.36
CA HIS A 57 -12.17 -15.67 3.15
C HIS A 57 -12.36 -17.18 3.32
N ALA A 58 -13.56 -17.64 2.98
CA ALA A 58 -13.82 -19.05 2.71
C ALA A 58 -13.41 -19.41 1.28
N LYS A 59 -13.26 -20.68 1.00
CA LYS A 59 -12.92 -21.21 -0.30
C LYS A 59 -14.11 -21.97 -0.88
N GLY A 60 -14.22 -21.96 -2.21
CA GLY A 60 -15.25 -22.71 -2.91
C GLY A 60 -14.79 -23.22 -4.27
N ILE A 61 -15.43 -24.26 -4.77
CA ILE A 61 -15.27 -24.76 -6.13
C ILE A 61 -16.63 -24.66 -6.81
N VAL A 62 -16.70 -24.02 -7.96
CA VAL A 62 -17.91 -23.83 -8.73
C VAL A 62 -18.46 -25.17 -9.18
N ALA A 63 -19.67 -25.50 -8.73
CA ALA A 63 -20.38 -26.75 -9.03
C ALA A 63 -21.54 -26.56 -10.03
N GLY A 64 -22.02 -25.31 -10.21
CA GLY A 64 -23.04 -24.98 -11.17
C GLY A 64 -23.18 -23.48 -11.34
N ILE A 65 -23.59 -23.04 -12.53
CA ILE A 65 -23.75 -21.63 -12.87
C ILE A 65 -25.00 -21.43 -13.70
N SER A 66 -25.84 -20.50 -13.30
CA SER A 66 -26.89 -19.92 -14.14
C SER A 66 -26.71 -18.40 -14.22
N ASP A 67 -27.55 -17.70 -14.99
CA ASP A 67 -27.47 -16.24 -15.09
C ASP A 67 -27.68 -15.55 -13.72
N ASN A 68 -28.50 -16.13 -12.87
CA ASN A 68 -28.89 -15.53 -11.60
C ASN A 68 -28.33 -16.24 -10.36
N GLU A 69 -27.70 -17.41 -10.52
CA GLU A 69 -27.36 -18.24 -9.38
C GLU A 69 -26.02 -18.94 -9.61
N LEU A 70 -25.21 -18.99 -8.55
CA LEU A 70 -23.92 -19.68 -8.49
C LEU A 70 -24.02 -20.75 -7.41
N LEU A 71 -23.85 -22.03 -7.79
CA LEU A 71 -23.68 -23.14 -6.86
C LEU A 71 -22.20 -23.44 -6.71
N PHE A 72 -21.75 -23.68 -5.49
CA PHE A 72 -20.37 -24.05 -5.20
C PHE A 72 -20.30 -25.04 -4.04
N ILE A 73 -19.22 -25.82 -3.99
CA ILE A 73 -18.88 -26.70 -2.88
C ILE A 73 -17.91 -25.94 -1.96
N ASP A 74 -18.22 -25.84 -0.69
CA ASP A 74 -17.41 -25.20 0.33
C ASP A 74 -16.36 -26.15 0.97
N GLU A 75 -15.56 -25.64 1.92
CA GLU A 75 -14.52 -26.41 2.60
C GLU A 75 -15.06 -27.56 3.48
N ASN A 76 -16.34 -27.52 3.82
CA ASN A 76 -17.04 -28.60 4.56
C ASN A 76 -17.63 -29.66 3.63
N LEU A 77 -17.47 -29.49 2.31
CA LEU A 77 -18.09 -30.28 1.26
C LEU A 77 -19.61 -30.08 1.15
N ASP A 78 -20.11 -28.98 1.69
CA ASP A 78 -21.52 -28.59 1.57
C ASP A 78 -21.73 -27.79 0.28
N ILE A 79 -22.88 -28.03 -0.37
CA ILE A 79 -23.28 -27.24 -1.54
C ILE A 79 -23.98 -25.97 -1.06
N GLN A 80 -23.42 -24.84 -1.43
CA GLN A 80 -23.92 -23.51 -1.11
C GLN A 80 -24.36 -22.79 -2.38
N THR A 81 -25.19 -21.77 -2.20
CA THR A 81 -25.73 -20.99 -3.32
C THR A 81 -25.55 -19.49 -3.07
N ILE A 82 -25.20 -18.77 -4.12
CA ILE A 82 -25.15 -17.30 -4.14
C ILE A 82 -26.02 -16.78 -5.29
N ASN A 83 -26.89 -15.83 -4.98
CA ASN A 83 -27.72 -15.17 -5.98
C ASN A 83 -26.98 -13.97 -6.62
N TRP A 84 -27.22 -13.78 -7.92
CA TRP A 84 -26.68 -12.64 -8.66
C TRP A 84 -27.21 -11.31 -8.10
N SER A 85 -26.36 -10.32 -8.07
CA SER A 85 -26.74 -8.93 -7.77
C SER A 85 -25.76 -7.95 -8.41
N SER A 86 -26.14 -6.68 -8.49
CA SER A 86 -25.27 -5.60 -8.97
C SER A 86 -23.98 -5.41 -8.12
N ARG A 87 -23.92 -6.03 -6.96
CA ARG A 87 -22.70 -6.11 -6.13
C ARG A 87 -21.53 -6.70 -6.92
N TYR A 88 -21.79 -7.59 -7.88
CA TYR A 88 -20.76 -8.26 -8.69
C TYR A 88 -20.36 -7.51 -9.96
N ASN A 89 -20.83 -6.28 -10.14
CA ASN A 89 -20.43 -5.42 -11.27
C ASN A 89 -18.91 -5.11 -11.32
N TRP A 90 -18.20 -5.35 -10.23
CA TRP A 90 -16.74 -5.26 -10.21
C TRP A 90 -16.05 -6.35 -11.02
N ALA A 91 -16.67 -7.52 -11.22
CA ALA A 91 -16.11 -8.69 -11.89
C ALA A 91 -16.05 -8.51 -13.43
N ARG A 92 -15.65 -7.32 -13.87
CA ARG A 92 -15.44 -7.00 -15.29
C ARG A 92 -14.11 -7.58 -15.75
N LYS A 93 -14.14 -8.29 -16.86
CA LYS A 93 -12.92 -8.81 -17.49
C LYS A 93 -11.98 -7.65 -17.87
N GLN A 94 -10.72 -7.73 -17.50
CA GLN A 94 -9.69 -6.81 -17.90
C GLN A 94 -9.25 -7.16 -19.33
N ILE A 95 -9.38 -6.23 -20.28
CA ILE A 95 -8.94 -6.40 -21.67
C ILE A 95 -7.48 -5.96 -21.81
N ASP A 96 -7.19 -4.77 -21.31
CA ASP A 96 -5.83 -4.21 -21.24
C ASP A 96 -5.67 -3.31 -20.00
N ILE A 97 -4.52 -2.64 -19.88
CA ILE A 97 -4.17 -1.82 -18.69
C ILE A 97 -5.18 -0.69 -18.41
N ASN A 98 -5.87 -0.19 -19.46
CA ASN A 98 -6.78 0.95 -19.38
C ASN A 98 -8.24 0.59 -19.70
N THR A 99 -8.49 -0.61 -20.23
CA THR A 99 -9.80 -1.00 -20.78
C THR A 99 -10.35 -2.21 -20.03
N ARG A 100 -11.60 -2.10 -19.60
CA ARG A 100 -12.38 -3.19 -19.04
C ARG A 100 -13.55 -3.51 -19.96
N ASP A 101 -13.95 -4.78 -19.99
CA ASP A 101 -15.11 -5.26 -20.70
C ASP A 101 -16.42 -4.64 -20.16
N ARG A 102 -17.55 -4.92 -20.82
CA ARG A 102 -18.88 -4.55 -20.33
C ARG A 102 -19.13 -5.03 -18.88
N LEU A 103 -20.13 -4.46 -18.25
CA LEU A 103 -20.62 -4.97 -16.97
C LEU A 103 -21.15 -6.40 -17.18
N PRO A 104 -20.84 -7.33 -16.27
CA PRO A 104 -21.39 -8.69 -16.33
C PRO A 104 -22.90 -8.66 -16.04
N ASN A 105 -23.64 -9.51 -16.74
CA ASN A 105 -25.07 -9.69 -16.54
C ASN A 105 -25.40 -10.87 -15.63
N GLY A 106 -24.44 -11.78 -15.43
CA GLY A 106 -24.55 -12.98 -14.61
C GLY A 106 -23.18 -13.60 -14.35
N PHE A 107 -23.18 -14.65 -13.55
CA PHE A 107 -21.95 -15.39 -13.21
C PHE A 107 -21.32 -16.05 -14.43
N ASN A 108 -22.09 -16.42 -15.44
CA ASN A 108 -21.62 -17.03 -16.70
C ASN A 108 -20.67 -16.12 -17.51
N ASP A 109 -20.68 -14.80 -17.28
CA ASP A 109 -19.82 -13.88 -18.02
C ASP A 109 -18.34 -14.01 -17.58
N PHE A 110 -18.04 -14.55 -16.38
CA PHE A 110 -16.66 -14.56 -15.86
C PHE A 110 -16.28 -15.81 -15.06
N LEU A 111 -17.21 -16.72 -14.73
CA LEU A 111 -16.94 -17.99 -14.06
C LEU A 111 -17.26 -19.17 -14.97
N ASN A 112 -16.57 -20.27 -14.73
CA ASN A 112 -16.80 -21.56 -15.36
C ASN A 112 -16.98 -22.64 -14.31
N PHE A 113 -17.66 -23.73 -14.68
CA PHE A 113 -17.72 -24.94 -13.88
C PHE A 113 -16.30 -25.41 -13.52
N GLY A 114 -16.07 -25.75 -12.24
CA GLY A 114 -14.80 -26.20 -11.71
C GLY A 114 -13.81 -25.05 -11.39
N ASP A 115 -14.21 -23.80 -11.51
CA ASP A 115 -13.34 -22.70 -11.08
C ASP A 115 -13.23 -22.67 -9.55
N PHE A 116 -12.02 -22.39 -9.06
CA PHE A 116 -11.76 -22.11 -7.65
C PHE A 116 -12.11 -20.66 -7.36
N ILE A 117 -12.85 -20.42 -6.28
CA ILE A 117 -13.34 -19.09 -5.87
C ILE A 117 -13.02 -18.81 -4.41
N TYR A 118 -12.82 -17.53 -4.12
CA TYR A 118 -12.81 -17.02 -2.75
C TYR A 118 -14.13 -16.33 -2.42
N LEU A 119 -14.52 -16.45 -1.17
CA LEU A 119 -15.80 -15.96 -0.67
C LEU A 119 -15.56 -15.18 0.61
N ILE A 120 -16.15 -14.00 0.73
CA ILE A 120 -16.12 -13.22 1.97
C ILE A 120 -17.40 -13.46 2.77
N LYS A 121 -17.25 -13.66 4.08
CA LYS A 121 -18.34 -13.85 5.00
C LYS A 121 -18.81 -12.50 5.57
N ALA A 122 -20.10 -12.21 5.47
CA ALA A 122 -20.71 -11.04 6.08
C ALA A 122 -21.96 -11.48 6.88
N GLY A 123 -21.81 -11.64 8.19
CA GLY A 123 -22.79 -12.34 9.03
C GLY A 123 -22.87 -13.81 8.64
N ASP A 124 -24.07 -14.28 8.35
CA ASP A 124 -24.33 -15.66 7.88
C ASP A 124 -24.31 -15.79 6.35
N LEU A 125 -24.09 -14.71 5.63
CA LEU A 125 -24.08 -14.70 4.16
C LEU A 125 -22.65 -14.80 3.63
N LEU A 126 -22.51 -15.58 2.54
CA LEU A 126 -21.29 -15.66 1.73
C LEU A 126 -21.47 -14.86 0.45
N PHE A 127 -20.43 -14.15 0.06
CA PHE A 127 -20.39 -13.37 -1.17
C PHE A 127 -19.11 -13.71 -1.94
N LEU A 128 -19.25 -13.86 -3.25
CA LEU A 128 -18.09 -14.00 -4.12
C LEU A 128 -17.16 -12.79 -3.98
N ASP A 129 -15.88 -13.03 -3.80
CA ASP A 129 -14.85 -12.02 -3.69
C ASP A 129 -13.61 -12.40 -4.49
N GLN A 130 -12.73 -11.43 -4.71
CA GLN A 130 -11.47 -11.63 -5.38
C GLN A 130 -10.34 -11.10 -4.51
N LEU A 131 -9.35 -11.93 -4.24
CA LEU A 131 -8.14 -11.48 -3.56
C LEU A 131 -7.43 -10.43 -4.40
N PRO A 132 -7.17 -9.24 -3.87
CA PRO A 132 -6.46 -8.21 -4.60
C PRO A 132 -5.05 -8.67 -4.95
N ILE A 133 -4.65 -8.44 -6.21
CA ILE A 133 -3.26 -8.65 -6.66
C ILE A 133 -2.38 -7.53 -6.09
N ALA A 134 -2.92 -6.31 -6.03
CA ALA A 134 -2.23 -5.17 -5.47
C ALA A 134 -2.05 -5.34 -3.95
N GLU A 135 -0.87 -4.99 -3.49
CA GLU A 135 -0.54 -4.96 -2.07
C GLU A 135 -0.41 -3.50 -1.61
N SER A 136 -0.79 -3.26 -0.38
CA SER A 136 -0.66 -1.95 0.25
C SER A 136 -0.01 -2.09 1.63
N ALA A 137 0.48 -0.97 2.13
CA ALA A 137 1.02 -0.86 3.48
C ALA A 137 0.54 0.44 4.11
N LEU A 138 0.49 0.47 5.43
CA LEU A 138 0.12 1.65 6.19
C LEU A 138 1.02 1.79 7.41
N ILE A 139 1.49 3.01 7.63
CA ILE A 139 2.12 3.40 8.89
C ILE A 139 1.55 4.74 9.35
N SER A 140 1.25 4.83 10.63
CA SER A 140 0.87 6.07 11.31
C SER A 140 1.70 6.22 12.58
N ALA A 141 2.30 7.39 12.77
CA ALA A 141 3.11 7.70 13.94
C ALA A 141 2.70 9.04 14.56
N ASN A 142 2.89 9.18 15.84
CA ASN A 142 2.75 10.47 16.52
C ASN A 142 3.98 11.33 16.18
N PRO A 143 3.83 12.51 15.55
CA PRO A 143 4.96 13.29 15.08
C PRO A 143 5.81 13.88 16.22
N ASN A 144 5.21 14.08 17.41
CA ASN A 144 5.91 14.68 18.55
C ASN A 144 6.70 13.65 19.37
N THR A 145 6.27 12.38 19.36
CA THR A 145 6.88 11.34 20.20
C THR A 145 7.55 10.24 19.39
N GLY A 146 7.19 10.07 18.10
CA GLY A 146 7.62 8.95 17.28
C GLY A 146 6.82 7.65 17.52
N ALA A 147 5.92 7.61 18.51
CA ALA A 147 5.17 6.39 18.80
C ALA A 147 4.31 5.97 17.62
N ILE A 148 4.54 4.77 17.09
CA ILE A 148 3.73 4.18 16.02
C ILE A 148 2.34 3.87 16.57
N ARG A 149 1.29 4.32 15.89
CA ARG A 149 -0.11 4.14 16.24
C ARG A 149 -0.80 3.07 15.41
N ALA A 150 -0.37 2.91 14.16
CA ALA A 150 -0.82 1.84 13.27
C ALA A 150 0.34 1.41 12.38
N TYR A 151 0.42 0.11 12.13
CA TYR A 151 1.46 -0.48 11.30
C TYR A 151 0.90 -1.71 10.57
N VAL A 152 0.82 -1.65 9.26
CA VAL A 152 0.35 -2.75 8.41
C VAL A 152 1.35 -2.92 7.27
N GLY A 153 2.14 -3.98 7.30
CA GLY A 153 3.20 -4.25 6.32
C GLY A 153 2.71 -4.87 5.01
N GLY A 154 1.47 -5.36 4.97
CA GLY A 154 0.86 -6.01 3.82
C GLY A 154 -0.55 -6.48 4.14
N SER A 155 -1.27 -7.00 3.14
CA SER A 155 -2.67 -7.41 3.27
C SER A 155 -2.84 -8.66 4.14
N ASN A 156 -1.90 -9.61 4.04
CA ASN A 156 -1.96 -10.88 4.79
C ASN A 156 -0.56 -11.49 4.91
N PHE A 157 -0.17 -11.84 6.15
CA PHE A 157 1.14 -12.41 6.44
C PHE A 157 1.35 -13.80 5.79
N ASN A 158 0.30 -14.62 5.71
CA ASN A 158 0.38 -15.95 5.10
C ASN A 158 0.53 -15.89 3.57
N LYS A 159 0.05 -14.79 2.93
CA LYS A 159 0.26 -14.53 1.51
C LYS A 159 1.67 -14.01 1.25
N SER A 160 2.16 -13.11 2.10
CA SER A 160 3.47 -12.48 1.95
C SER A 160 3.94 -11.88 3.27
N ASN A 161 5.08 -12.35 3.78
CA ASN A 161 5.77 -11.80 4.97
C ASN A 161 6.67 -10.61 4.63
N PHE A 162 6.62 -10.13 3.40
CA PHE A 162 7.39 -8.95 3.00
C PHE A 162 6.80 -7.69 3.63
N ASP A 163 7.56 -7.06 4.52
CA ASP A 163 7.18 -5.83 5.19
C ASP A 163 7.35 -4.61 4.25
N ARG A 164 6.26 -4.20 3.63
CA ARG A 164 6.27 -3.08 2.66
C ARG A 164 6.43 -1.71 3.30
N VAL A 165 6.22 -1.59 4.60
CA VAL A 165 6.45 -0.31 5.30
C VAL A 165 7.94 0.03 5.32
N ARG A 166 8.81 -0.98 5.49
CA ARG A 166 10.25 -0.78 5.67
C ARG A 166 11.09 -1.23 4.49
N LEU A 167 10.68 -2.29 3.80
CA LEU A 167 11.49 -2.98 2.78
C LEU A 167 11.06 -2.65 1.35
N SER A 168 9.90 -2.03 1.15
CA SER A 168 9.47 -1.53 -0.16
C SER A 168 9.92 -0.08 -0.34
N TYR A 169 10.50 0.20 -1.49
CA TYR A 169 10.99 1.53 -1.86
C TYR A 169 10.29 2.02 -3.14
N PRO A 170 8.99 2.31 -3.08
CA PRO A 170 8.29 2.87 -4.21
C PRO A 170 8.80 4.27 -4.53
N GLN A 171 8.63 4.67 -5.79
CA GLN A 171 8.88 6.05 -6.20
C GLN A 171 7.92 6.99 -5.45
N SER A 172 8.48 7.99 -4.77
CA SER A 172 7.70 8.91 -3.91
C SER A 172 6.73 9.81 -4.69
N GLY A 173 7.05 10.10 -5.95
CA GLY A 173 6.22 10.94 -6.80
C GLY A 173 5.98 12.32 -6.21
N SER A 174 4.83 12.92 -6.50
CA SER A 174 4.49 14.27 -6.06
C SER A 174 4.36 14.44 -4.54
N SER A 175 4.32 13.35 -3.75
CA SER A 175 4.37 13.44 -2.30
C SER A 175 5.72 13.97 -1.79
N PHE A 176 6.74 14.01 -2.64
CA PHE A 176 8.05 14.57 -2.32
C PHE A 176 8.14 16.09 -2.44
N LYS A 177 7.22 16.73 -3.18
CA LYS A 177 7.24 18.19 -3.43
C LYS A 177 7.31 19.05 -2.16
N PRO A 178 6.61 18.74 -1.06
CA PRO A 178 6.73 19.54 0.17
C PRO A 178 8.15 19.77 0.65
N PHE A 179 9.06 18.80 0.46
CA PHE A 179 10.47 18.92 0.85
C PHE A 179 11.26 19.84 -0.08
N ILE A 180 10.94 19.85 -1.39
CA ILE A 180 11.49 20.79 -2.37
C ILE A 180 11.09 22.23 -2.01
N TYR A 181 9.78 22.42 -1.68
CA TYR A 181 9.28 23.75 -1.28
C TYR A 181 9.82 24.17 0.09
N ALA A 182 10.01 23.25 1.02
CA ALA A 182 10.68 23.55 2.28
C ALA A 182 12.14 24.04 2.06
N SER A 183 12.86 23.41 1.15
CA SER A 183 14.19 23.88 0.76
C SER A 183 14.14 25.30 0.19
N ALA A 184 13.22 25.59 -0.71
CA ALA A 184 13.07 26.92 -1.28
C ALA A 184 12.73 27.97 -0.22
N LEU A 185 11.80 27.66 0.69
CA LEU A 185 11.44 28.57 1.80
C LEU A 185 12.56 28.78 2.81
N SER A 186 13.52 27.86 2.89
CA SER A 186 14.76 28.02 3.67
C SER A 186 15.81 28.87 2.95
N ASN A 187 15.63 29.16 1.65
CA ASN A 187 16.56 29.86 0.78
C ASN A 187 15.89 31.01 0.01
N GLU A 188 15.57 32.10 0.71
CA GLU A 188 15.11 33.39 0.16
C GLU A 188 13.75 33.40 -0.57
N TYR A 189 13.08 32.25 -0.78
CA TYR A 189 11.74 32.20 -1.35
C TYR A 189 10.65 32.34 -0.28
N ASN A 190 9.46 32.77 -0.71
CA ASN A 190 8.27 32.79 0.12
C ASN A 190 7.07 32.25 -0.66
N LEU A 191 5.97 31.97 0.01
CA LEU A 191 4.77 31.38 -0.61
C LEU A 191 4.12 32.27 -1.70
N SER A 192 4.41 33.57 -1.71
CA SER A 192 3.94 34.54 -2.72
C SER A 192 4.92 34.69 -3.89
N SER A 193 6.14 34.13 -3.81
CA SER A 193 7.10 34.14 -4.91
C SER A 193 6.48 33.56 -6.16
N LEU A 194 6.67 34.21 -7.30
CA LEU A 194 6.07 33.88 -8.59
C LEU A 194 7.05 33.12 -9.46
N ILE A 195 6.67 31.97 -9.93
CA ILE A 195 7.39 31.22 -10.98
C ILE A 195 6.46 31.05 -12.19
N ASN A 196 7.01 31.28 -13.38
CA ASN A 196 6.25 31.16 -14.61
C ASN A 196 6.04 29.67 -14.99
N ASP A 197 4.81 29.19 -14.86
CA ASP A 197 4.38 27.88 -15.36
C ASP A 197 4.18 27.96 -16.88
N ALA A 198 5.24 27.75 -17.64
CA ALA A 198 5.29 27.75 -19.09
C ALA A 198 6.14 26.58 -19.58
N PRO A 199 5.91 26.07 -20.80
CA PRO A 199 6.66 24.98 -21.37
C PRO A 199 8.16 25.16 -21.23
N ILE A 200 8.85 24.09 -20.90
CA ILE A 200 10.31 24.06 -20.78
C ILE A 200 10.84 22.78 -21.40
N ALA A 201 12.01 22.87 -22.00
CA ALA A 201 12.75 21.75 -22.54
C ALA A 201 14.18 21.77 -21.98
N PHE A 202 14.63 20.65 -21.49
CA PHE A 202 15.98 20.47 -21.02
C PHE A 202 16.75 19.58 -22.00
N LYS A 203 17.89 20.06 -22.46
CA LYS A 203 18.84 19.22 -23.15
C LYS A 203 19.71 18.58 -22.07
N ASP A 204 19.63 17.28 -21.93
CA ASP A 204 20.53 16.50 -21.07
C ASP A 204 21.57 15.86 -21.99
N ASP A 205 22.84 16.16 -21.74
CA ASP A 205 23.94 15.65 -22.57
C ASP A 205 24.12 14.12 -22.41
N ASN A 206 23.48 13.52 -21.39
CA ASN A 206 23.48 12.08 -21.13
C ASN A 206 22.25 11.36 -21.68
N LEU A 207 21.24 12.07 -22.21
CA LEU A 207 20.05 11.50 -22.78
C LEU A 207 20.02 11.75 -24.31
N GLU A 208 19.70 10.71 -25.08
CA GLU A 208 19.51 10.82 -26.54
C GLU A 208 18.31 11.71 -26.92
N SER A 209 17.47 12.08 -25.95
CA SER A 209 16.25 12.87 -26.18
C SER A 209 16.15 14.08 -25.26
N VAL A 210 15.58 15.16 -25.77
CA VAL A 210 15.26 16.37 -25.01
C VAL A 210 14.14 16.06 -24.01
N TRP A 211 14.39 16.22 -22.71
CA TRP A 211 13.35 16.07 -21.69
C TRP A 211 12.38 17.26 -21.71
N ARG A 212 11.09 16.96 -21.89
CA ARG A 212 9.99 17.94 -21.98
C ARG A 212 8.92 17.60 -20.96
N PRO A 213 9.12 17.95 -19.68
CA PRO A 213 8.14 17.69 -18.64
C PRO A 213 6.84 18.48 -18.91
N GLN A 214 5.71 17.92 -18.46
CA GLN A 214 4.39 18.52 -18.56
C GLN A 214 3.69 18.48 -17.21
N ASN A 215 2.72 19.38 -17.03
CA ASN A 215 1.78 19.28 -15.93
C ASN A 215 0.80 18.12 -16.20
N TYR A 216 0.29 17.50 -15.15
CA TYR A 216 -0.67 16.38 -15.26
C TYR A 216 -1.90 16.74 -16.11
N THR A 217 -2.36 17.99 -16.03
CA THR A 217 -3.51 18.51 -16.79
C THR A 217 -3.18 18.82 -18.26
N GLY A 218 -1.91 18.79 -18.66
CA GLY A 218 -1.44 19.27 -19.96
C GLY A 218 -1.51 20.79 -20.15
N LYS A 219 -1.99 21.55 -19.14
CA LYS A 219 -2.16 23.02 -19.20
C LYS A 219 -1.04 23.75 -18.48
N PHE A 220 -0.80 25.00 -18.90
CA PHE A 220 0.14 25.92 -18.28
C PHE A 220 -0.62 27.16 -17.78
N TYR A 221 -0.21 27.68 -16.61
CA TYR A 221 -0.98 28.71 -15.88
C TYR A 221 -0.26 30.06 -15.81
N GLY A 222 0.94 30.19 -16.42
CA GLY A 222 1.72 31.44 -16.41
C GLY A 222 2.33 31.71 -15.01
N LEU A 223 2.42 33.00 -14.65
CA LEU A 223 2.97 33.41 -13.36
C LEU A 223 2.13 32.85 -12.20
N THR A 224 2.70 31.95 -11.44
CA THR A 224 2.00 31.18 -10.43
C THR A 224 2.71 31.33 -9.07
N PRO A 225 1.98 31.74 -8.01
CA PRO A 225 2.52 31.77 -6.65
C PRO A 225 2.90 30.37 -6.16
N LEU A 226 3.99 30.23 -5.39
CA LEU A 226 4.46 28.95 -4.86
C LEU A 226 3.38 28.21 -4.05
N ARG A 227 2.59 28.93 -3.24
CA ARG A 227 1.45 28.34 -2.51
C ARG A 227 0.50 27.62 -3.46
N SER A 228 0.03 28.31 -4.51
CA SER A 228 -0.89 27.75 -5.49
C SER A 228 -0.27 26.58 -6.27
N ALA A 229 1.03 26.66 -6.56
CA ALA A 229 1.76 25.63 -7.27
C ALA A 229 1.86 24.34 -6.45
N LEU A 230 2.12 24.44 -5.15
CA LEU A 230 2.15 23.28 -4.26
C LEU A 230 0.76 22.66 -4.10
N ILE A 231 -0.27 23.47 -3.83
CA ILE A 231 -1.68 23.03 -3.68
C ILE A 231 -2.17 22.26 -4.94
N ARG A 232 -1.83 22.77 -6.13
CA ARG A 232 -2.21 22.15 -7.40
C ARG A 232 -1.22 21.10 -7.92
N SER A 233 -0.16 20.86 -7.15
CA SER A 233 0.90 19.91 -7.51
C SER A 233 1.51 20.17 -8.90
N ILE A 234 1.76 21.44 -9.28
CA ILE A 234 2.22 21.85 -10.59
C ILE A 234 3.66 21.38 -10.81
N ASN A 235 3.89 20.58 -11.84
CA ASN A 235 5.19 19.97 -12.13
C ASN A 235 6.23 20.99 -12.57
N ILE A 236 5.87 21.84 -13.54
CA ILE A 236 6.82 22.77 -14.15
C ILE A 236 7.34 23.78 -13.14
N VAL A 237 6.47 24.30 -12.28
CA VAL A 237 6.87 25.23 -11.21
C VAL A 237 7.85 24.53 -10.26
N SER A 238 7.57 23.30 -9.84
CA SER A 238 8.45 22.54 -8.93
C SER A 238 9.83 22.28 -9.54
N ILE A 239 9.90 21.95 -10.85
CA ILE A 239 11.17 21.74 -11.56
C ILE A 239 11.97 23.06 -11.65
N LYS A 240 11.31 24.16 -12.03
CA LYS A 240 11.97 25.47 -12.11
C LYS A 240 12.44 25.95 -10.74
N LEU A 241 11.64 25.75 -9.71
CA LEU A 241 11.98 26.07 -8.33
C LEU A 241 13.24 25.31 -7.90
N LEU A 242 13.30 24.00 -8.10
CA LEU A 242 14.49 23.19 -7.80
C LEU A 242 15.72 23.66 -8.57
N ARG A 243 15.55 24.02 -9.86
CA ARG A 243 16.65 24.53 -10.67
C ARG A 243 17.18 25.87 -10.15
N GLU A 244 16.30 26.77 -9.72
CA GLU A 244 16.67 28.09 -9.21
C GLU A 244 17.33 28.02 -7.83
N VAL A 245 16.83 27.19 -6.92
CA VAL A 245 17.44 26.93 -5.61
C VAL A 245 18.76 26.16 -5.76
N GLY A 246 18.83 25.27 -6.75
CA GLY A 246 19.95 24.35 -6.96
C GLY A 246 19.74 23.00 -6.33
N ILE A 247 20.13 21.95 -7.06
CA ILE A 247 19.93 20.54 -6.64
C ILE A 247 20.74 20.25 -5.36
N GLN A 248 21.99 20.73 -5.28
CA GLN A 248 22.87 20.52 -4.14
C GLN A 248 22.27 21.15 -2.86
N THR A 249 21.92 22.44 -2.90
CA THR A 249 21.32 23.18 -1.80
C THR A 249 20.02 22.57 -1.33
N SER A 250 19.17 22.14 -2.30
CA SER A 250 17.93 21.45 -1.98
C SER A 250 18.17 20.11 -1.31
N SER A 251 19.13 19.34 -1.81
CA SER A 251 19.46 18.05 -1.21
C SER A 251 20.05 18.19 0.20
N ASP A 252 20.85 19.23 0.48
CA ASP A 252 21.38 19.51 1.82
C ASP A 252 20.25 19.79 2.82
N THR A 253 19.21 20.52 2.39
CA THR A 253 18.01 20.76 3.20
C THR A 253 17.18 19.48 3.36
N ILE A 254 17.01 18.70 2.29
CA ILE A 254 16.18 17.48 2.27
C ILE A 254 16.79 16.39 3.15
N GLU A 255 18.12 16.30 3.23
CA GLU A 255 18.80 15.37 4.12
C GLU A 255 18.42 15.60 5.60
N ASN A 256 18.16 16.83 6.00
CA ASN A 256 17.70 17.17 7.35
C ASN A 256 16.35 16.54 7.71
N PHE A 257 15.53 16.20 6.71
CA PHE A 257 14.29 15.43 6.93
C PHE A 257 14.51 13.94 7.18
N GLY A 258 15.78 13.49 7.13
CA GLY A 258 16.19 12.12 7.40
C GLY A 258 16.30 11.21 6.19
N PHE A 259 16.30 11.78 4.99
CA PHE A 259 16.59 11.04 3.77
C PHE A 259 18.10 10.81 3.60
N GLU A 260 18.49 9.62 3.14
CA GLU A 260 19.88 9.31 2.82
C GLU A 260 20.31 10.07 1.56
N ARG A 261 21.43 10.81 1.65
CA ARG A 261 21.94 11.66 0.57
C ARG A 261 22.18 10.91 -0.73
N GLU A 262 22.74 9.72 -0.64
CA GLU A 262 23.11 8.87 -1.77
C GLU A 262 21.90 8.40 -2.57
N ARG A 263 20.73 8.40 -1.96
CA ARG A 263 19.46 7.97 -2.56
C ARG A 263 18.67 9.13 -3.18
N LEU A 264 19.10 10.37 -2.95
CA LEU A 264 18.49 11.52 -3.58
C LEU A 264 18.95 11.62 -5.05
N PRO A 265 18.02 11.71 -6.03
CA PRO A 265 18.34 11.98 -7.42
C PRO A 265 19.19 13.24 -7.57
N LYS A 266 20.22 13.17 -8.43
CA LYS A 266 21.19 14.26 -8.66
C LYS A 266 20.82 15.13 -9.86
N ASP A 267 19.58 15.09 -10.29
CA ASP A 267 19.02 15.81 -11.43
C ASP A 267 17.67 16.46 -11.10
N LEU A 268 17.10 17.17 -12.05
CA LEU A 268 15.84 17.90 -11.87
C LEU A 268 14.61 17.01 -11.69
N SER A 269 14.70 15.70 -11.95
CA SER A 269 13.60 14.76 -11.68
C SER A 269 13.29 14.63 -10.19
N LEU A 270 14.24 14.99 -9.31
CA LEU A 270 14.05 15.11 -7.86
C LEU A 270 12.81 15.97 -7.53
N ALA A 271 12.55 17.04 -8.29
CA ALA A 271 11.39 17.91 -8.11
C ALA A 271 10.04 17.19 -8.28
N LEU A 272 10.04 16.06 -8.99
CA LEU A 272 8.87 15.23 -9.24
C LEU A 272 8.83 13.98 -8.35
N GLY A 273 9.80 13.83 -7.45
CA GLY A 273 9.90 12.69 -6.56
C GLY A 273 10.32 11.40 -7.26
N SER A 274 11.32 11.47 -8.15
CA SER A 274 11.88 10.28 -8.81
C SER A 274 12.66 9.39 -7.84
N GLY A 275 13.00 9.86 -6.64
CA GLY A 275 13.62 9.07 -5.58
C GLY A 275 12.69 7.99 -5.03
N ASN A 276 13.30 6.86 -4.64
CA ASN A 276 12.61 5.72 -4.07
C ASN A 276 12.80 5.68 -2.55
N PHE A 277 11.71 5.81 -1.81
CA PHE A 277 11.72 5.84 -0.34
C PHE A 277 10.65 4.94 0.25
N SER A 278 10.96 4.35 1.41
CA SER A 278 9.98 3.52 2.10
C SER A 278 8.88 4.37 2.77
N PRO A 279 7.69 3.83 3.00
CA PRO A 279 6.66 4.49 3.80
C PRO A 279 7.16 4.92 5.18
N ALA A 280 8.06 4.16 5.81
CA ALA A 280 8.66 4.53 7.10
C ALA A 280 9.52 5.79 7.00
N GLU A 281 10.32 5.94 5.95
CA GLU A 281 11.12 7.15 5.70
C GLU A 281 10.21 8.35 5.40
N MET A 282 9.18 8.14 4.60
CA MET A 282 8.24 9.20 4.27
C MET A 282 7.46 9.69 5.50
N VAL A 283 6.95 8.80 6.37
CA VAL A 283 6.24 9.21 7.59
C VAL A 283 7.15 9.94 8.56
N ARG A 284 8.43 9.53 8.66
CA ARG A 284 9.45 10.22 9.46
C ARG A 284 9.68 11.64 8.95
N ALA A 285 9.86 11.81 7.64
CA ALA A 285 10.09 13.10 7.01
C ALA A 285 8.88 14.05 7.11
N PHE A 286 7.67 13.55 6.88
CA PHE A 286 6.44 14.32 7.12
C PHE A 286 6.24 14.65 8.60
N GLY A 287 6.73 13.80 9.49
CA GLY A 287 6.79 14.04 10.93
C GLY A 287 7.50 15.33 11.27
N VAL A 288 8.60 15.67 10.59
CA VAL A 288 9.34 16.95 10.78
C VAL A 288 8.46 18.16 10.49
N ILE A 289 7.66 18.12 9.43
CA ILE A 289 6.72 19.21 9.10
C ILE A 289 5.62 19.32 10.17
N ALA A 290 5.10 18.17 10.62
CA ALA A 290 4.00 18.13 11.58
C ALA A 290 4.42 18.57 12.98
N SER A 291 5.67 18.31 13.38
CA SER A 291 6.27 18.61 14.71
C SER A 291 7.02 19.95 14.73
N GLU A 292 6.72 20.88 13.82
CA GLU A 292 7.29 22.25 13.82
C GLU A 292 8.82 22.27 13.64
N GLY A 293 9.34 21.33 12.83
CA GLY A 293 10.73 21.29 12.44
C GLY A 293 11.61 20.32 13.24
N TYR A 294 11.03 19.52 14.11
CA TYR A 294 11.75 18.53 14.90
C TYR A 294 11.70 17.15 14.25
N ILE A 295 12.85 16.49 14.12
CA ILE A 295 12.91 15.11 13.65
C ILE A 295 12.74 14.14 14.81
N THR A 296 11.91 13.12 14.63
CA THR A 296 11.65 12.08 15.63
C THR A 296 11.62 10.72 14.97
N ASP A 297 12.38 9.76 15.52
CA ASP A 297 12.40 8.39 14.98
C ASP A 297 11.15 7.60 15.40
N PRO A 298 10.43 6.97 14.44
CA PRO A 298 9.28 6.13 14.76
C PRO A 298 9.71 4.88 15.56
N TYR A 299 8.92 4.53 16.60
CA TYR A 299 9.12 3.33 17.43
C TYR A 299 7.78 2.67 17.79
N TYR A 300 7.80 1.37 18.07
CA TYR A 300 6.64 0.59 18.49
C TYR A 300 6.84 -0.16 19.82
N ILE A 301 8.09 -0.23 20.35
CA ILE A 301 8.34 -0.74 21.69
C ILE A 301 8.47 0.46 22.62
N ASP A 302 7.50 0.63 23.52
CA ASP A 302 7.51 1.72 24.48
C ASP A 302 8.32 1.37 25.73
N LYS A 303 8.13 0.14 26.24
CA LYS A 303 8.78 -0.33 27.46
C LYS A 303 8.99 -1.85 27.43
N ILE A 304 10.10 -2.30 28.01
CA ILE A 304 10.36 -3.72 28.31
C ILE A 304 10.61 -3.84 29.81
N GLU A 305 9.88 -4.73 30.47
CA GLU A 305 10.03 -5.03 31.89
C GLU A 305 10.39 -6.51 32.12
N ASP A 306 11.15 -6.78 33.16
CA ASP A 306 11.37 -8.16 33.64
C ASP A 306 10.12 -8.67 34.40
N ARG A 307 10.16 -9.95 34.78
CA ARG A 307 9.08 -10.59 35.57
C ARG A 307 8.89 -9.99 36.97
N PHE A 308 9.80 -9.16 37.44
CA PHE A 308 9.74 -8.49 38.72
C PHE A 308 9.28 -7.04 38.65
N GLY A 309 8.99 -6.54 37.42
CA GLY A 309 8.58 -5.16 37.18
C GLY A 309 9.74 -4.17 37.03
N ASN A 310 10.98 -4.64 36.99
CA ASN A 310 12.12 -3.76 36.72
C ASN A 310 12.12 -3.37 35.22
N ILE A 311 12.26 -2.09 34.95
CA ILE A 311 12.31 -1.57 33.55
C ILE A 311 13.70 -1.90 32.98
N ILE A 312 13.71 -2.75 31.95
CA ILE A 312 14.92 -3.09 31.19
C ILE A 312 15.13 -2.07 30.06
N PHE A 313 14.05 -1.59 29.44
CA PHE A 313 14.06 -0.60 28.38
C PHE A 313 12.86 0.33 28.51
N SER A 314 13.06 1.62 28.19
CA SER A 314 11.96 2.57 28.03
C SER A 314 12.30 3.55 26.90
N SER A 315 11.34 3.72 25.99
CA SER A 315 11.42 4.74 24.91
C SER A 315 11.51 6.16 25.45
N GLN A 316 11.11 6.37 26.71
CA GLN A 316 11.06 7.68 27.36
C GLN A 316 12.33 8.04 28.13
N GLN A 317 13.26 7.11 28.32
CA GLN A 317 14.54 7.39 29.00
C GLN A 317 15.51 8.11 28.05
N THR A 318 16.08 9.22 28.53
CA THR A 318 17.03 10.02 27.77
C THR A 318 18.37 9.34 27.57
N SER A 319 19.02 9.63 26.46
CA SER A 319 20.20 8.98 25.91
C SER A 319 21.47 8.92 26.82
N LYS A 320 21.49 9.59 27.97
CA LYS A 320 22.62 9.52 28.89
C LYS A 320 22.63 8.27 29.79
N GLU A 321 21.45 7.76 30.13
CA GLU A 321 21.31 6.59 31.04
C GLU A 321 21.28 5.25 30.28
N ASN A 322 20.94 5.26 28.98
CA ASN A 322 20.81 4.05 28.20
C ASN A 322 22.10 3.50 27.56
N LYS A 323 23.23 4.20 27.65
CA LYS A 323 24.48 3.69 27.07
C LYS A 323 24.97 2.37 27.67
N ASP A 324 24.58 2.09 28.91
CA ASP A 324 25.04 0.91 29.65
C ASP A 324 23.98 -0.24 29.66
N LEU A 325 22.77 0.01 29.21
CA LEU A 325 21.63 -0.94 29.26
C LEU A 325 21.42 -1.82 28.03
N ILE A 326 22.11 -1.58 26.92
CA ILE A 326 21.87 -2.26 25.64
C ILE A 326 22.96 -3.30 25.32
N ALA A 327 23.51 -3.95 26.31
CA ALA A 327 24.28 -5.17 26.08
C ALA A 327 23.39 -6.39 26.32
N PHE A 328 22.54 -6.73 25.36
CA PHE A 328 22.02 -8.09 25.28
C PHE A 328 23.10 -8.98 24.64
N PRO A 329 23.86 -9.79 25.43
CA PRO A 329 24.96 -10.60 24.88
C PRO A 329 24.52 -11.59 23.81
N TRP A 330 23.24 -11.98 23.81
CA TRP A 330 22.65 -12.91 22.84
C TRP A 330 22.28 -12.28 21.51
N LEU A 331 22.13 -10.95 21.42
CA LEU A 331 21.94 -10.25 20.13
C LEU A 331 23.23 -10.26 19.28
N ASN A 332 24.38 -10.40 19.90
CA ASN A 332 25.67 -10.51 19.20
C ASN A 332 25.90 -11.92 18.61
N THR A 333 25.10 -12.91 18.97
CA THR A 333 25.20 -14.30 18.46
C THR A 333 24.34 -14.58 17.22
N LEU A 334 23.46 -13.66 16.85
CA LEU A 334 22.76 -13.71 15.57
C LEU A 334 23.69 -13.07 14.53
N GLU A 335 24.35 -13.89 13.71
CA GLU A 335 25.05 -13.50 12.48
C GLU A 335 24.07 -12.93 11.45
N MET A 336 23.34 -11.90 11.82
CA MET A 336 22.64 -11.06 10.88
C MET A 336 23.57 -9.89 10.57
N ASP A 337 23.83 -9.67 9.29
CA ASP A 337 24.64 -8.53 8.79
C ASP A 337 23.91 -7.21 9.12
N ILE A 338 24.02 -6.81 10.41
CA ILE A 338 23.37 -5.62 10.97
C ILE A 338 24.24 -4.41 10.63
N LYS A 339 24.53 -4.20 9.32
CA LYS A 339 25.18 -2.96 8.86
C LYS A 339 24.25 -1.76 8.87
N LYS A 340 22.94 -1.96 9.12
CA LYS A 340 21.98 -0.86 9.34
C LYS A 340 21.24 -1.11 10.65
N PRO A 341 21.20 -0.13 11.56
CA PRO A 341 20.46 -0.28 12.81
C PRO A 341 18.96 -0.40 12.48
N TYR A 342 18.46 -1.61 12.55
CA TYR A 342 17.03 -1.82 12.64
C TYR A 342 16.54 -1.13 13.91
N TYR A 343 15.57 -0.25 13.79
CA TYR A 343 15.06 0.66 14.81
C TYR A 343 14.43 -0.01 16.04
N LEU A 344 14.81 -1.25 16.34
CA LEU A 344 14.25 -1.99 17.47
C LEU A 344 14.74 -1.50 18.83
N VAL A 345 15.96 -0.97 18.92
CA VAL A 345 16.56 -0.57 20.20
C VAL A 345 17.64 0.53 19.98
N LYS A 346 17.29 1.67 19.39
CA LYS A 346 18.12 2.88 19.53
C LYS A 346 17.52 3.75 20.64
N PRO A 347 18.34 4.29 21.55
CA PRO A 347 17.87 5.36 22.40
C PRO A 347 17.36 6.49 21.47
N ILE A 348 16.10 6.81 21.63
CA ILE A 348 15.45 7.84 20.83
C ILE A 348 16.04 9.17 21.28
N ASN A 349 16.93 9.74 20.45
CA ASN A 349 17.25 11.15 20.59
C ASN A 349 15.95 11.91 20.33
N ARG A 350 15.31 12.38 21.40
CA ARG A 350 14.10 13.16 21.28
C ARG A 350 14.44 14.43 20.55
N SER A 351 13.84 14.54 19.36
CA SER A 351 13.60 15.75 18.60
C SER A 351 14.78 16.74 18.54
N GLU A 352 15.65 16.50 17.60
CA GLU A 352 16.57 17.53 17.12
C GLU A 352 15.79 18.47 16.18
N LYS A 353 15.92 19.79 16.38
CA LYS A 353 15.36 20.78 15.45
C LYS A 353 16.22 20.80 14.19
N VAL A 354 15.65 20.37 13.08
CA VAL A 354 16.39 20.15 11.81
C VAL A 354 16.03 21.14 10.71
N ILE A 355 14.84 21.81 10.86
CA ILE A 355 14.44 22.94 10.00
C ILE A 355 13.84 24.05 10.85
N ASP A 356 13.79 25.27 10.28
CA ASP A 356 13.13 26.41 10.93
C ASP A 356 11.64 26.16 11.11
N GLU A 357 11.09 26.45 12.30
CA GLU A 357 9.68 26.25 12.64
C GLU A 357 8.74 27.03 11.73
N ARG A 358 9.18 28.22 11.25
CA ARG A 358 8.42 29.03 10.31
C ARG A 358 8.26 28.34 8.97
N VAL A 359 9.32 27.68 8.47
CA VAL A 359 9.29 26.88 7.24
C VAL A 359 8.34 25.68 7.42
N ALA A 360 8.48 24.94 8.53
CA ALA A 360 7.59 23.83 8.85
C ALA A 360 6.12 24.27 8.91
N TYR A 361 5.84 25.42 9.59
CA TYR A 361 4.51 25.99 9.68
C TYR A 361 3.93 26.36 8.31
N LEU A 362 4.70 27.05 7.45
CA LEU A 362 4.24 27.47 6.13
C LEU A 362 3.91 26.28 5.22
N ILE A 363 4.73 25.24 5.26
CA ILE A 363 4.45 24.00 4.50
C ILE A 363 3.21 23.29 5.07
N LYS A 364 3.13 23.12 6.39
CA LYS A 364 1.98 22.50 7.08
C LYS A 364 0.67 23.23 6.77
N ASP A 365 0.68 24.56 6.79
CA ASP A 365 -0.47 25.38 6.46
C ASP A 365 -0.88 25.24 4.99
N THR A 366 0.10 25.22 4.07
CA THR A 366 -0.17 24.98 2.64
C THR A 366 -0.74 23.57 2.40
N LEU A 367 -0.28 22.55 3.13
CA LEU A 367 -0.82 21.20 3.04
C LEU A 367 -2.25 21.07 3.57
N LYS A 368 -2.68 21.91 4.51
CA LYS A 368 -4.11 21.99 4.88
C LYS A 368 -4.98 22.46 3.72
N ASP A 369 -4.53 23.50 2.99
CA ASP A 369 -5.24 23.96 1.80
C ASP A 369 -5.24 22.89 0.70
N PHE A 370 -4.16 22.13 0.56
CA PHE A 370 -4.07 21.01 -0.39
C PHE A 370 -5.15 19.95 -0.12
N MET A 371 -5.43 19.64 1.15
CA MET A 371 -6.48 18.70 1.54
C MET A 371 -7.90 19.22 1.30
N GLN A 372 -8.09 20.54 1.25
CA GLN A 372 -9.42 21.15 1.08
C GLN A 372 -9.69 21.56 -0.38
N ASN A 373 -8.68 22.04 -1.08
CA ASN A 373 -8.81 22.72 -2.37
C ASN A 373 -7.84 22.17 -3.43
N GLY A 374 -7.06 21.15 -3.11
CA GLY A 374 -6.05 20.56 -3.97
C GLY A 374 -6.47 19.24 -4.60
N THR A 375 -5.46 18.46 -5.06
CA THR A 375 -5.69 17.16 -5.71
C THR A 375 -6.09 16.05 -4.74
N ALA A 376 -6.12 16.31 -3.43
CA ALA A 376 -6.53 15.38 -2.38
C ALA A 376 -7.93 15.70 -1.82
N GLY A 377 -8.57 16.76 -2.28
CA GLY A 377 -9.92 17.18 -1.87
C GLY A 377 -11.04 16.54 -2.67
#